data_e65fba1753b371a4caed9eda6d93296e
#
_entry.id   e65fba1753b371a4caed9eda6d93296e
#
_cell.length_a   1.000
_cell.length_b   1.000
_cell.length_c   1.000
_cell.angle_alpha   90.00
_cell.angle_beta   90.00
_cell.angle_gamma   90.00
#
_symmetry.space_group_name_H-M   'P 1'
#
loop_
_entity.id
_entity.type
_entity.pdbx_description
1 polymer ?
#
loop_
_entity_poly.entity_id
_entity_poly.type
_entity_poly.pdbx_seq_one_letter_code
_entity_poly.pdbx_strand_id
1 'polypeptide(L)'
;MINEKRLLDTFIGYAMIDSETKNEKAMGEKLVEDLKALGLEVKTDKAGEGFGSNGFNVCAYLPGTIPGEPTIMCAHMDTVTPGNGIKPLIDDGIIHTDGSTILSGDDKSGIAAIMEAVKVIKEQNLP
;
A
#
# COMPACT_ATOMS: atom_id res chain seq x y z
N MET A 1 0.71 19.67 -2.34
CA MET A 1 -0.49 19.35 -3.17
C MET A 1 -0.36 17.89 -3.61
N ILE A 2 -1.45 17.11 -3.62
CA ILE A 2 -1.46 15.71 -4.09
C ILE A 2 -0.99 15.66 -5.54
N ASN A 3 -0.13 14.68 -5.86
CA ASN A 3 0.28 14.39 -7.22
C ASN A 3 -0.56 13.23 -7.75
N GLU A 4 -1.63 13.56 -8.50
CA GLU A 4 -2.61 12.59 -9.00
C GLU A 4 -1.96 11.52 -9.88
N LYS A 5 -1.01 11.90 -10.74
CA LYS A 5 -0.30 10.93 -11.57
C LYS A 5 0.50 9.94 -10.73
N ARG A 6 1.23 10.41 -9.73
CA ARG A 6 2.01 9.55 -8.82
C ARG A 6 1.11 8.64 -8.00
N LEU A 7 -0.03 9.16 -7.51
CA LEU A 7 -1.03 8.37 -6.80
C LEU A 7 -1.55 7.23 -7.69
N LEU A 8 -1.93 7.55 -8.94
CA LEU A 8 -2.37 6.56 -9.91
C LEU A 8 -1.29 5.52 -10.20
N ASP A 9 -0.07 5.96 -10.52
CA ASP A 9 1.04 5.05 -10.83
C ASP A 9 1.36 4.13 -9.63
N THR A 10 1.28 4.65 -8.41
CA THR A 10 1.48 3.88 -7.18
C THR A 10 0.39 2.82 -7.01
N PHE A 11 -0.88 3.21 -7.18
CA PHE A 11 -2.01 2.27 -7.10
C PHE A 11 -1.88 1.15 -8.15
N ILE A 12 -1.65 1.50 -9.41
CA ILE A 12 -1.49 0.52 -10.50
C ILE A 12 -0.33 -0.44 -10.18
N GLY A 13 0.81 0.09 -9.73
CA GLY A 13 1.96 -0.74 -9.34
C GLY A 13 1.64 -1.72 -8.23
N TYR A 14 0.93 -1.28 -7.19
CA TYR A 14 0.53 -2.16 -6.09
C TYR A 14 -0.57 -3.15 -6.49
N ALA A 15 -1.53 -2.74 -7.34
CA ALA A 15 -2.57 -3.62 -7.83
C ALA A 15 -2.01 -4.85 -8.56
N MET A 16 -0.90 -4.69 -9.27
CA MET A 16 -0.23 -5.76 -10.02
C MET A 16 0.62 -6.72 -9.17
N ILE A 17 0.82 -6.44 -7.89
CA ILE A 17 1.52 -7.35 -6.96
C ILE A 17 0.52 -8.36 -6.43
N ASP A 18 0.78 -9.64 -6.65
CA ASP A 18 -0.05 -10.72 -6.12
C ASP A 18 0.00 -10.74 -4.58
N SER A 19 -1.17 -10.74 -3.94
CA SER A 19 -1.29 -10.73 -2.48
C SER A 19 -2.60 -11.32 -2.00
N GLU A 20 -3.06 -12.42 -2.60
CA GLU A 20 -4.23 -13.13 -2.06
C GLU A 20 -3.97 -13.53 -0.61
N THR A 21 -5.06 -13.54 0.21
CA THR A 21 -5.00 -13.87 1.64
C THR A 21 -4.11 -15.09 1.92
N LYS A 22 -3.17 -14.94 2.83
CA LYS A 22 -2.06 -15.85 3.21
C LYS A 22 -0.84 -15.84 2.27
N ASN A 23 -0.85 -15.04 1.22
CA ASN A 23 0.26 -14.90 0.27
C ASN A 23 0.72 -13.44 0.09
N GLU A 24 0.70 -12.65 1.17
CA GLU A 24 0.92 -11.21 1.16
C GLU A 24 2.41 -10.80 1.15
N LYS A 25 3.33 -11.75 1.24
CA LYS A 25 4.77 -11.48 1.44
C LYS A 25 5.33 -10.49 0.42
N ALA A 26 5.05 -10.69 -0.87
CA ALA A 26 5.59 -9.82 -1.92
C ALA A 26 5.12 -8.37 -1.77
N MET A 27 3.85 -8.17 -1.42
CA MET A 27 3.30 -6.84 -1.15
C MET A 27 3.93 -6.21 0.09
N GLY A 28 4.07 -6.97 1.17
CA GLY A 28 4.73 -6.52 2.40
C GLY A 28 6.18 -6.11 2.18
N GLU A 29 6.95 -6.90 1.43
CA GLU A 29 8.34 -6.59 1.08
C GLU A 29 8.44 -5.29 0.25
N LYS A 30 7.53 -5.11 -0.72
CA LYS A 30 7.46 -3.88 -1.51
C LYS A 30 7.16 -2.65 -0.65
N LEU A 31 6.22 -2.76 0.29
CA LEU A 31 5.91 -1.66 1.21
C LEU A 31 7.09 -1.32 2.13
N VAL A 32 7.80 -2.32 2.63
CA VAL A 32 9.02 -2.11 3.44
C VAL A 32 10.06 -1.35 2.65
N GLU A 33 10.30 -1.73 1.39
CA GLU A 33 11.23 -1.05 0.49
C GLU A 33 10.82 0.42 0.28
N ASP A 34 9.57 0.67 -0.11
CA ASP A 34 9.08 2.00 -0.45
C ASP A 34 9.07 2.95 0.77
N LEU A 35 8.64 2.46 1.93
CA LEU A 35 8.62 3.24 3.17
C LEU A 35 10.03 3.58 3.65
N LYS A 36 10.97 2.64 3.55
CA LYS A 36 12.38 2.89 3.83
C LYS A 36 13.00 3.89 2.86
N ALA A 37 12.68 3.79 1.57
CA ALA A 37 13.12 4.76 0.56
C ALA A 37 12.63 6.18 0.85
N LEU A 38 11.47 6.30 1.49
CA LEU A 38 10.95 7.58 2.00
C LEU A 38 11.61 8.02 3.31
N GLY A 39 12.51 7.22 3.89
CA GLY A 39 13.24 7.55 5.11
C GLY A 39 12.44 7.36 6.40
N LEU A 40 11.40 6.52 6.39
CA LEU A 40 10.66 6.16 7.59
C LEU A 40 11.38 5.05 8.38
N GLU A 41 11.17 5.02 9.69
CA GLU A 41 11.51 3.87 10.52
C GLU A 41 10.47 2.78 10.28
N VAL A 42 10.90 1.62 9.76
CA VAL A 42 9.99 0.52 9.40
C VAL A 42 10.25 -0.70 10.25
N LYS A 43 9.21 -1.24 10.84
CA LYS A 43 9.20 -2.50 11.62
C LYS A 43 8.23 -3.49 11.00
N THR A 44 8.56 -4.75 11.10
CA THR A 44 7.71 -5.88 10.69
C THR A 44 7.60 -6.88 11.83
N ASP A 45 6.60 -7.73 11.78
CA ASP A 45 6.39 -8.80 12.75
C ASP A 45 6.37 -10.18 12.07
N LYS A 46 5.87 -11.19 12.75
CA LYS A 46 5.71 -12.56 12.30
C LYS A 46 4.27 -13.06 12.46
N ALA A 47 3.29 -12.13 12.40
CA ALA A 47 1.90 -12.48 12.67
C ALA A 47 1.37 -13.58 11.75
N GLY A 48 1.81 -13.63 10.49
CA GLY A 48 1.40 -14.64 9.52
C GLY A 48 1.76 -16.07 9.89
N GLU A 49 2.87 -16.30 10.61
CA GLU A 49 3.35 -17.65 10.95
C GLU A 49 2.29 -18.44 11.74
N GLY A 50 1.55 -17.78 12.63
CA GLY A 50 0.51 -18.41 13.45
C GLY A 50 -0.75 -18.84 12.68
N PHE A 51 -0.93 -18.37 11.45
CA PHE A 51 -2.11 -18.59 10.61
C PHE A 51 -1.80 -19.33 9.31
N GLY A 52 -0.57 -19.80 9.12
CA GLY A 52 -0.14 -20.42 7.88
C GLY A 52 -0.11 -19.46 6.70
N SER A 53 0.15 -18.17 6.97
CA SER A 53 0.39 -17.12 5.98
C SER A 53 1.91 -16.87 5.86
N ASN A 54 2.34 -16.47 4.67
CA ASN A 54 3.70 -15.96 4.46
C ASN A 54 3.80 -14.45 4.71
N GLY A 55 2.68 -13.79 5.01
CA GLY A 55 2.58 -12.35 5.26
C GLY A 55 3.05 -11.95 6.66
N PHE A 56 3.18 -10.66 6.85
CA PHE A 56 3.55 -10.01 8.10
C PHE A 56 2.98 -8.59 8.14
N ASN A 57 2.80 -8.02 9.32
CA ASN A 57 2.40 -6.62 9.41
C ASN A 57 3.60 -5.70 9.13
N VAL A 58 3.33 -4.58 8.49
CA VAL A 58 4.29 -3.50 8.24
C VAL A 58 3.86 -2.28 9.04
N CYS A 59 4.70 -1.82 9.95
CA CYS A 59 4.49 -0.61 10.73
C CYS A 59 5.60 0.39 10.40
N ALA A 60 5.23 1.60 10.00
CA ALA A 60 6.18 2.64 9.67
C ALA A 60 5.92 3.89 10.52
N TYR A 61 6.99 4.55 10.95
CA TYR A 61 6.91 5.75 11.77
C TYR A 61 7.61 6.92 11.09
N LEU A 62 6.89 8.03 10.97
CA LEU A 62 7.40 9.33 10.57
C LEU A 62 7.29 10.27 11.76
N PRO A 63 8.42 10.75 12.34
CA PRO A 63 8.38 11.70 13.44
C PRO A 63 7.69 13.01 13.02
N GLY A 64 6.78 13.50 13.85
CA GLY A 64 6.23 14.85 13.70
C GLY A 64 7.28 15.91 14.08
N THR A 65 7.08 17.12 13.61
CA THR A 65 7.97 18.27 13.87
C THR A 65 7.41 19.23 14.94
N ILE A 66 6.19 19.00 15.39
CA ILE A 66 5.53 19.73 16.48
C ILE A 66 4.99 18.76 17.53
N PRO A 67 4.84 19.21 18.80
CA PRO A 67 4.17 18.41 19.81
C PRO A 67 2.70 18.12 19.42
N GLY A 68 2.25 16.88 19.61
CA GLY A 68 0.88 16.48 19.32
C GLY A 68 0.70 14.97 19.48
N GLU A 69 -0.54 14.53 19.38
CA GLU A 69 -0.86 13.11 19.34
C GLU A 69 -0.57 12.53 17.95
N PRO A 70 -0.07 11.29 17.86
CA PRO A 70 0.21 10.68 16.57
C PRO A 70 -1.08 10.37 15.83
N THR A 71 -1.06 10.58 14.51
CA THR A 71 -2.11 10.09 13.60
C THR A 71 -1.73 8.72 13.08
N ILE A 72 -2.65 7.75 13.19
CA ILE A 72 -2.46 6.40 12.65
C ILE A 72 -3.30 6.28 11.39
N MET A 73 -2.64 5.86 10.31
CA MET A 73 -3.29 5.46 9.05
C MET A 73 -3.05 3.98 8.84
N CYS A 74 -4.07 3.23 8.47
CA CYS A 74 -3.95 1.80 8.23
C CYS A 74 -4.76 1.35 7.02
N ALA A 75 -4.28 0.28 6.38
CA ALA A 75 -4.92 -0.40 5.26
C ALA A 75 -4.44 -1.85 5.26
N HIS A 76 -5.19 -2.78 4.66
CA HIS A 76 -4.75 -4.16 4.55
C HIS A 76 -4.08 -4.44 3.20
N MET A 77 -3.17 -5.44 3.18
CA MET A 77 -2.39 -5.80 1.99
C MET A 77 -3.01 -6.94 1.20
N ASP A 78 -3.78 -7.80 1.87
CA ASP A 78 -4.36 -8.96 1.24
C ASP A 78 -5.56 -8.61 0.37
N THR A 79 -5.82 -9.50 -0.56
CA THR A 79 -6.99 -9.43 -1.46
C THR A 79 -7.72 -10.75 -1.48
N VAL A 80 -9.02 -10.71 -1.82
CA VAL A 80 -9.80 -11.90 -2.11
C VAL A 80 -9.41 -12.50 -3.46
N THR A 81 -9.85 -13.73 -3.70
CA THR A 81 -9.67 -14.44 -4.97
C THR A 81 -10.81 -14.12 -5.95
N PRO A 82 -10.55 -14.12 -7.27
CA PRO A 82 -9.28 -14.27 -7.98
C PRO A 82 -8.50 -12.95 -8.01
N GLY A 83 -7.33 -12.89 -7.39
CA GLY A 83 -6.52 -11.69 -7.18
C GLY A 83 -5.06 -11.80 -7.67
N ASN A 84 -4.74 -12.84 -8.43
CA ASN A 84 -3.40 -13.03 -9.00
C ASN A 84 -3.34 -12.65 -10.48
N GLY A 85 -2.22 -12.09 -10.91
CA GLY A 85 -2.01 -11.69 -12.30
C GLY A 85 -2.89 -10.54 -12.76
N ILE A 86 -3.24 -9.63 -11.85
CA ILE A 86 -4.12 -8.48 -12.14
C ILE A 86 -3.50 -7.60 -13.23
N LYS A 87 -4.32 -7.25 -14.22
CA LYS A 87 -3.98 -6.33 -15.31
C LYS A 87 -4.95 -5.15 -15.31
N PRO A 88 -4.59 -4.05 -14.64
CA PRO A 88 -5.43 -2.86 -14.62
C PRO A 88 -5.57 -2.25 -16.01
N LEU A 89 -6.79 -1.89 -16.38
CA LEU A 89 -7.17 -1.16 -17.59
C LEU A 89 -7.71 0.20 -17.16
N ILE A 90 -7.54 1.21 -18.01
CA ILE A 90 -8.07 2.56 -17.75
C ILE A 90 -8.85 2.99 -18.99
N ASP A 91 -10.17 3.14 -18.84
CA ASP A 91 -11.05 3.59 -19.89
C ASP A 91 -11.95 4.72 -19.35
N ASP A 92 -11.99 5.83 -20.03
CA ASP A 92 -12.78 7.02 -19.67
C ASP A 92 -12.61 7.47 -18.19
N GLY A 93 -11.38 7.35 -17.66
CA GLY A 93 -11.07 7.74 -16.28
C GLY A 93 -11.47 6.70 -15.22
N ILE A 94 -11.95 5.54 -15.61
CA ILE A 94 -12.29 4.42 -14.74
C ILE A 94 -11.19 3.37 -14.81
N ILE A 95 -10.72 2.92 -13.64
CA ILE A 95 -9.77 1.82 -13.53
C ILE A 95 -10.54 0.53 -13.29
N HIS A 96 -10.31 -0.46 -14.12
CA HIS A 96 -11.01 -1.75 -14.05
C HIS A 96 -10.09 -2.90 -14.50
N THR A 97 -10.61 -4.11 -14.57
CA THR A 97 -9.99 -5.28 -15.19
C THR A 97 -10.88 -5.82 -16.31
N ASP A 98 -10.43 -6.84 -17.02
CA ASP A 98 -11.25 -7.54 -18.01
C ASP A 98 -12.34 -8.45 -17.39
N GLY A 99 -12.43 -8.49 -16.06
CA GLY A 99 -13.36 -9.32 -15.30
C GLY A 99 -12.83 -10.71 -14.96
N SER A 100 -11.64 -11.10 -15.43
CA SER A 100 -11.01 -12.38 -15.07
C SER A 100 -10.44 -12.37 -13.64
N THR A 101 -10.12 -11.18 -13.13
CA THR A 101 -9.64 -10.94 -11.76
C THR A 101 -10.38 -9.77 -11.12
N ILE A 102 -10.29 -9.66 -9.80
CA ILE A 102 -10.60 -8.41 -9.11
C ILE A 102 -9.57 -7.33 -9.48
N LEU A 103 -9.85 -6.07 -9.16
CA LEU A 103 -8.90 -4.95 -9.32
C LEU A 103 -7.98 -4.77 -8.11
N SER A 104 -8.31 -5.36 -6.96
CA SER A 104 -7.68 -5.15 -5.65
C SER A 104 -7.73 -3.69 -5.14
N GLY A 105 -8.76 -2.94 -5.54
CA GLY A 105 -9.00 -1.59 -5.00
C GLY A 105 -9.16 -1.60 -3.49
N ASP A 106 -9.81 -2.59 -2.95
CA ASP A 106 -9.93 -2.91 -1.51
C ASP A 106 -8.78 -3.84 -1.09
N ASP A 107 -7.71 -3.38 -0.39
CA ASP A 107 -7.56 -1.99 0.04
C ASP A 107 -6.22 -1.37 -0.47
N LYS A 108 -5.74 -1.78 -1.64
CA LYS A 108 -4.53 -1.20 -2.23
C LYS A 108 -4.70 0.26 -2.64
N SER A 109 -5.94 0.71 -2.83
CA SER A 109 -6.22 2.14 -3.02
C SER A 109 -5.97 2.93 -1.73
N GLY A 110 -6.34 2.40 -0.57
CA GLY A 110 -6.01 2.96 0.73
C GLY A 110 -4.51 2.99 0.97
N ILE A 111 -3.80 1.92 0.64
CA ILE A 111 -2.33 1.88 0.73
C ILE A 111 -1.70 2.98 -0.15
N ALA A 112 -2.14 3.11 -1.40
CA ALA A 112 -1.62 4.14 -2.30
C ALA A 112 -1.90 5.56 -1.78
N ALA A 113 -3.09 5.79 -1.22
CA ALA A 113 -3.45 7.06 -0.61
C ALA A 113 -2.57 7.40 0.60
N ILE A 114 -2.29 6.43 1.47
CA ILE A 114 -1.36 6.59 2.62
C ILE A 114 0.04 6.94 2.12
N MET A 115 0.54 6.22 1.11
CA MET A 115 1.86 6.46 0.54
C MET A 115 1.97 7.86 -0.08
N GLU A 116 0.94 8.33 -0.77
CA GLU A 116 0.92 9.68 -1.32
C GLU A 116 0.84 10.73 -0.20
N ALA A 117 0.03 10.51 0.84
CA ALA A 117 -0.04 11.41 1.99
C ALA A 117 1.33 11.58 2.67
N VAL A 118 2.05 10.48 2.92
CA VAL A 118 3.41 10.51 3.48
C VAL A 118 4.37 11.29 2.59
N LYS A 119 4.31 11.08 1.27
CA LYS A 119 5.15 11.82 0.32
C LYS A 119 4.86 13.32 0.36
N VAL A 120 3.58 13.70 0.37
CA VAL A 120 3.16 15.12 0.43
C VAL A 120 3.62 15.78 1.74
N ILE A 121 3.45 15.10 2.88
CA ILE A 121 3.91 15.58 4.19
C ILE A 121 5.41 15.89 4.12
N LYS A 122 6.21 14.98 3.60
CA LYS A 122 7.67 15.15 3.49
C LYS A 122 8.08 16.23 2.49
N GLU A 123 7.47 16.26 1.31
CA GLU A 123 7.79 17.23 0.26
C GLU A 123 7.44 18.68 0.65
N GLN A 124 6.39 18.84 1.44
CA GLN A 124 5.92 20.16 1.88
C GLN A 124 6.40 20.53 3.28
N ASN A 125 7.21 19.66 3.92
CA ASN A 125 7.67 19.85 5.30
C ASN A 125 6.51 20.15 6.27
N LEU A 126 5.40 19.42 6.11
CA LEU A 126 4.26 19.56 7.01
C LEU A 126 4.62 19.01 8.40
N PRO A 127 4.04 19.60 9.46
CA PRO A 127 4.32 19.18 10.84
C PRO A 127 3.82 17.79 11.17
#